data_1a83cd6f3fcb66eecb652a533939382b
#
_entry.id   1a83cd6f3fcb66eecb652a533939382b
#
_cell.length_a   1.000
_cell.length_b   1.000
_cell.length_c   1.000
_cell.angle_alpha   90.00
_cell.angle_beta   90.00
_cell.angle_gamma   90.00
#
_symmetry.space_group_name_H-M   'P 1'
#
loop_
_entity.id
_entity.type
_entity.pdbx_description
1 polymer ?
#
loop_
_entity_poly.entity_id
_entity_poly.type
_entity_poly.pdbx_seq_one_letter_code
_entity_poly.pdbx_strand_id
1 'polypeptide(L)'
;REYEAISNLEIHLRYEWDNIDLDIAKEDIVFRVIQESITNSVRHGHAKTIWIELLEEESYVMTIQDDGVGFDELHYGYGLKQMQERLMIIGGSVRFENRDGFYTHIEIPKIGGRHD
;
A
#
# COMPACT_ATOMS: atom_id res chain seq x y z
N ARG A 1 5.88 -24.92 -3.72
CA ARG A 1 7.03 -24.07 -3.86
C ARG A 1 6.64 -22.63 -3.89
N GLU A 2 7.47 -21.79 -3.34
CA GLU A 2 7.14 -20.37 -3.27
C GLU A 2 6.85 -19.77 -4.63
N TYR A 3 7.64 -20.15 -5.58
CA TYR A 3 7.50 -19.63 -6.93
C TYR A 3 6.11 -19.95 -7.50
N GLU A 4 5.67 -21.17 -7.28
CA GLU A 4 4.37 -21.58 -7.78
C GLU A 4 3.24 -20.85 -7.06
N ALA A 5 3.41 -20.63 -5.76
CA ALA A 5 2.40 -19.91 -5.00
C ALA A 5 2.26 -18.48 -5.51
N ILE A 6 3.39 -17.84 -5.83
CA ILE A 6 3.37 -16.49 -6.34
C ILE A 6 2.74 -16.44 -7.72
N SER A 7 2.97 -17.46 -8.55
CA SER A 7 2.43 -17.45 -9.90
C SER A 7 0.90 -17.57 -9.92
N ASN A 8 0.29 -17.95 -8.80
CA ASN A 8 -1.16 -18.01 -8.71
C ASN A 8 -1.79 -16.71 -8.22
N LEU A 9 -0.97 -15.74 -7.87
CA LEU A 9 -1.46 -14.46 -7.40
C LEU A 9 -1.81 -13.57 -8.57
N GLU A 10 -2.99 -12.96 -8.51
CA GLU A 10 -3.44 -12.05 -9.54
C GLU A 10 -3.37 -10.64 -8.99
N ILE A 11 -2.72 -9.73 -9.72
CA ILE A 11 -2.59 -8.34 -9.30
C ILE A 11 -3.16 -7.46 -10.39
N HIS A 12 -4.09 -6.59 -10.00
CA HIS A 12 -4.69 -5.60 -10.91
C HIS A 12 -4.16 -4.24 -10.49
N LEU A 13 -3.52 -3.56 -11.43
CA LEU A 13 -2.92 -2.26 -11.16
C LEU A 13 -3.58 -1.18 -11.99
N ARG A 14 -4.04 -0.13 -11.33
CA ARG A 14 -4.53 1.07 -12.00
C ARG A 14 -3.58 2.19 -11.64
N TYR A 15 -2.87 2.72 -12.62
CA TYR A 15 -1.83 3.71 -12.39
C TYR A 15 -2.25 5.02 -13.03
N GLU A 16 -2.57 6.02 -12.21
CA GLU A 16 -2.99 7.32 -12.70
C GLU A 16 -2.17 8.45 -12.11
N TRP A 17 -1.02 8.14 -11.55
CA TRP A 17 -0.11 9.17 -11.09
C TRP A 17 0.57 9.78 -12.31
N ASP A 18 0.45 11.10 -12.40
CA ASP A 18 0.98 11.86 -13.50
C ASP A 18 1.92 12.89 -12.91
N ASN A 19 3.03 13.17 -13.57
CA ASN A 19 3.97 14.17 -13.09
C ASN A 19 4.35 13.96 -11.63
N ILE A 20 4.68 12.73 -11.29
CA ILE A 20 5.06 12.42 -9.94
C ILE A 20 6.32 13.17 -9.57
N ASP A 21 6.27 13.87 -8.45
CA ASP A 21 7.40 14.63 -7.95
C ASP A 21 7.80 14.06 -6.60
N LEU A 22 8.27 12.82 -6.63
CA LEU A 22 8.76 12.16 -5.42
C LEU A 22 10.26 12.03 -5.51
N ASP A 23 10.95 12.41 -4.44
CA ASP A 23 12.38 12.19 -4.41
C ASP A 23 12.67 10.72 -4.12
N ILE A 24 13.94 10.36 -4.16
CA ILE A 24 14.35 8.97 -4.03
C ILE A 24 13.90 8.38 -2.70
N ALA A 25 13.98 9.15 -1.63
CA ALA A 25 13.60 8.66 -0.31
C ALA A 25 12.12 8.32 -0.26
N LYS A 26 11.28 9.17 -0.86
CA LYS A 26 9.84 8.92 -0.87
C LYS A 26 9.49 7.76 -1.77
N GLU A 27 10.17 7.65 -2.91
CA GLU A 27 9.95 6.51 -3.79
C GLU A 27 10.27 5.20 -3.07
N ASP A 28 11.35 5.19 -2.30
CA ASP A 28 11.73 4.00 -1.56
C ASP A 28 10.66 3.61 -0.54
N ILE A 29 10.11 4.60 0.14
CA ILE A 29 9.06 4.35 1.11
C ILE A 29 7.81 3.78 0.44
N VAL A 30 7.41 4.36 -0.68
CA VAL A 30 6.26 3.87 -1.43
C VAL A 30 6.50 2.42 -1.86
N PHE A 31 7.68 2.13 -2.36
CA PHE A 31 8.01 0.79 -2.81
C PHE A 31 7.93 -0.21 -1.66
N ARG A 32 8.47 0.16 -0.50
CA ARG A 32 8.45 -0.74 0.65
C ARG A 32 7.04 -0.96 1.17
N VAL A 33 6.21 0.06 1.12
CA VAL A 33 4.82 -0.06 1.55
C VAL A 33 4.08 -1.03 0.65
N ILE A 34 4.28 -0.93 -0.66
CA ILE A 34 3.65 -1.85 -1.60
C ILE A 34 4.14 -3.27 -1.34
N GLN A 35 5.44 -3.43 -1.17
CA GLN A 35 6.03 -4.74 -0.90
C GLN A 35 5.44 -5.37 0.35
N GLU A 36 5.37 -4.59 1.41
CA GLU A 36 4.86 -5.09 2.69
C GLU A 36 3.39 -5.47 2.55
N SER A 37 2.62 -4.66 1.83
CA SER A 37 1.20 -4.93 1.66
C SER A 37 0.97 -6.22 0.89
N ILE A 38 1.74 -6.43 -0.18
CA ILE A 38 1.61 -7.65 -0.95
C ILE A 38 2.01 -8.86 -0.11
N THR A 39 3.11 -8.74 0.61
CA THR A 39 3.57 -9.82 1.47
C THR A 39 2.51 -10.19 2.51
N ASN A 40 1.92 -9.18 3.14
CA ASN A 40 0.90 -9.42 4.15
C ASN A 40 -0.33 -10.09 3.53
N SER A 41 -0.74 -9.63 2.36
CA SER A 41 -1.91 -10.19 1.71
C SER A 41 -1.72 -11.65 1.37
N VAL A 42 -0.53 -11.99 0.89
CA VAL A 42 -0.27 -13.37 0.48
C VAL A 42 0.00 -14.27 1.68
N ARG A 43 0.87 -13.84 2.58
CA ARG A 43 1.32 -14.72 3.68
C ARG A 43 0.29 -14.85 4.77
N HIS A 44 -0.32 -13.75 5.15
CA HIS A 44 -1.22 -13.75 6.30
C HIS A 44 -2.67 -13.73 5.90
N GLY A 45 -2.98 -13.07 4.80
CA GLY A 45 -4.35 -12.97 4.33
C GLY A 45 -4.76 -14.09 3.40
N HIS A 46 -3.80 -14.84 2.86
CA HIS A 46 -4.06 -15.91 1.89
C HIS A 46 -4.83 -15.37 0.69
N ALA A 47 -4.52 -14.15 0.30
CA ALA A 47 -5.20 -13.51 -0.82
C ALA A 47 -4.79 -14.15 -2.12
N LYS A 48 -5.71 -14.17 -3.06
CA LYS A 48 -5.45 -14.63 -4.42
C LYS A 48 -5.47 -13.49 -5.40
N THR A 49 -6.12 -12.39 -5.05
CA THR A 49 -6.23 -11.23 -5.90
C THR A 49 -5.94 -9.99 -5.08
N ILE A 50 -5.16 -9.08 -5.65
CA ILE A 50 -4.85 -7.80 -5.03
C ILE A 50 -5.12 -6.71 -6.06
N TRP A 51 -5.85 -5.68 -5.64
CA TRP A 51 -6.14 -4.51 -6.49
C TRP A 51 -5.35 -3.34 -5.93
N ILE A 52 -4.50 -2.73 -6.75
CA ILE A 52 -3.68 -1.58 -6.37
C ILE A 52 -4.06 -0.42 -7.27
N GLU A 53 -4.41 0.71 -6.66
CA GLU A 53 -4.72 1.92 -7.41
C GLU A 53 -3.82 3.04 -6.94
N LEU A 54 -3.23 3.73 -7.90
CA LEU A 54 -2.40 4.90 -7.64
C LEU A 54 -3.07 6.06 -8.33
N LEU A 55 -3.77 6.87 -7.54
CA LEU A 55 -4.59 7.96 -8.04
C LEU A 55 -3.98 9.28 -7.63
N GLU A 56 -4.22 10.31 -8.42
CA GLU A 56 -3.71 11.64 -8.12
C GLU A 56 -4.89 12.58 -7.93
N GLU A 57 -4.94 13.19 -6.75
CA GLU A 57 -5.97 14.16 -6.41
C GLU A 57 -5.25 15.35 -5.80
N GLU A 58 -5.74 15.89 -4.71
CA GLU A 58 -4.99 16.93 -4.02
C GLU A 58 -3.72 16.37 -3.40
N SER A 59 -3.76 15.08 -3.10
CA SER A 59 -2.59 14.33 -2.65
C SER A 59 -2.39 13.16 -3.60
N TYR A 60 -1.25 12.51 -3.48
CA TYR A 60 -1.07 11.21 -4.13
C TYR A 60 -1.76 10.18 -3.27
N VAL A 61 -2.67 9.42 -3.85
CA VAL A 61 -3.46 8.42 -3.13
C VAL A 61 -3.10 7.05 -3.64
N MET A 62 -2.85 6.13 -2.71
CA MET A 62 -2.60 4.74 -3.08
C MET A 62 -3.55 3.87 -2.27
N THR A 63 -4.31 3.01 -2.95
CA THR A 63 -5.17 2.08 -2.27
C THR A 63 -4.77 0.67 -2.64
N ILE A 64 -4.84 -0.23 -1.67
CA ILE A 64 -4.52 -1.63 -1.86
C ILE A 64 -5.63 -2.44 -1.22
N GLN A 65 -6.33 -3.22 -2.03
CA GLN A 65 -7.43 -4.07 -1.57
C GLN A 65 -7.10 -5.50 -1.93
N ASP A 66 -7.28 -6.43 -0.99
CA ASP A 66 -7.12 -7.84 -1.32
C ASP A 66 -8.42 -8.58 -1.04
N ASP A 67 -8.46 -9.85 -1.45
CA ASP A 67 -9.61 -10.71 -1.23
C ASP A 67 -9.32 -11.79 -0.19
N GLY A 68 -8.37 -11.52 0.69
CA GLY A 68 -8.00 -12.47 1.72
C GLY A 68 -8.90 -12.42 2.94
N VAL A 69 -8.35 -12.90 4.05
CA VAL A 69 -9.15 -13.01 5.29
C VAL A 69 -9.26 -11.71 6.07
N GLY A 70 -8.53 -10.68 5.65
CA GLY A 70 -8.63 -9.40 6.31
C GLY A 70 -7.61 -9.21 7.42
N PHE A 71 -7.80 -8.14 8.18
CA PHE A 71 -6.86 -7.73 9.20
C PHE A 71 -6.91 -8.64 10.41
N ASP A 72 -5.73 -9.00 10.89
CA ASP A 72 -5.57 -9.76 12.13
C ASP A 72 -4.42 -9.12 12.89
N GLU A 73 -4.73 -8.48 13.98
CA GLU A 73 -3.77 -7.73 14.77
C GLU A 73 -2.57 -8.56 15.20
N LEU A 74 -2.81 -9.83 15.47
CA LEU A 74 -1.73 -10.70 15.92
C LEU A 74 -0.66 -10.90 14.85
N HIS A 75 -1.08 -10.93 13.60
CA HIS A 75 -0.17 -11.19 12.50
C HIS A 75 0.38 -9.92 11.87
N TYR A 76 -0.43 -8.86 11.83
CA TYR A 76 -0.06 -7.66 11.09
C TYR A 76 0.48 -6.52 11.95
N GLY A 77 0.24 -6.57 13.27
CA GLY A 77 0.45 -5.40 14.11
C GLY A 77 1.76 -4.68 13.92
N TYR A 78 2.86 -5.44 13.94
CA TYR A 78 4.17 -4.83 13.85
C TYR A 78 4.42 -4.21 12.46
N GLY A 79 4.11 -4.97 11.42
CA GLY A 79 4.32 -4.49 10.07
C GLY A 79 3.51 -3.25 9.75
N LEU A 80 2.27 -3.21 10.20
CA LEU A 80 1.42 -2.05 9.95
C LEU A 80 1.94 -0.83 10.69
N LYS A 81 2.43 -1.04 11.91
CA LYS A 81 2.98 0.07 12.67
C LYS A 81 4.22 0.65 11.99
N GLN A 82 5.09 -0.21 11.48
CA GLN A 82 6.26 0.24 10.75
C GLN A 82 5.86 1.04 9.52
N MET A 83 4.83 0.57 8.83
CA MET A 83 4.35 1.25 7.64
C MET A 83 3.86 2.65 7.99
N GLN A 84 3.11 2.77 9.07
CA GLN A 84 2.65 4.08 9.52
C GLN A 84 3.82 5.00 9.83
N GLU A 85 4.82 4.48 10.53
CA GLU A 85 5.98 5.29 10.91
C GLU A 85 6.76 5.77 9.71
N ARG A 86 6.93 4.91 8.72
CA ARG A 86 7.64 5.32 7.52
C ARG A 86 6.89 6.41 6.77
N LEU A 87 5.58 6.28 6.68
CA LEU A 87 4.78 7.28 5.97
C LEU A 87 4.78 8.61 6.71
N MET A 88 4.78 8.57 8.03
CA MET A 88 4.82 9.79 8.80
C MET A 88 6.07 10.62 8.52
N ILE A 89 7.18 9.96 8.24
CA ILE A 89 8.43 10.65 7.96
C ILE A 89 8.29 11.58 6.74
N ILE A 90 7.49 11.18 5.78
CA ILE A 90 7.31 11.98 4.56
C ILE A 90 5.98 12.73 4.58
N GLY A 91 5.38 12.85 5.76
CA GLY A 91 4.12 13.60 5.89
C GLY A 91 2.91 12.87 5.39
N GLY A 92 3.04 11.59 5.12
CA GLY A 92 1.92 10.79 4.65
C GLY A 92 1.11 10.19 5.77
N SER A 93 0.01 9.57 5.40
CA SER A 93 -0.88 8.93 6.35
C SER A 93 -1.38 7.62 5.77
N VAL A 94 -1.86 6.74 6.64
CA VAL A 94 -2.40 5.47 6.20
C VAL A 94 -3.54 5.07 7.14
N ARG A 95 -4.55 4.43 6.57
CA ARG A 95 -5.60 3.82 7.37
C ARG A 95 -5.91 2.45 6.79
N PHE A 96 -6.38 1.57 7.67
CA PHE A 96 -6.65 0.18 7.33
C PHE A 96 -8.09 -0.16 7.66
N GLU A 97 -8.71 -1.00 6.84
CA GLU A 97 -10.08 -1.43 7.06
C GLU A 97 -10.25 -2.87 6.60
N ASN A 98 -11.16 -3.58 7.22
CA ASN A 98 -11.60 -4.87 6.69
C ASN A 98 -12.78 -4.63 5.76
N ARG A 99 -12.64 -5.05 4.50
CA ARG A 99 -13.66 -4.87 3.47
C ARG A 99 -13.72 -6.15 2.62
N ASP A 100 -14.22 -7.22 3.21
CA ASP A 100 -14.20 -8.52 2.54
C ASP A 100 -12.79 -8.84 2.08
N GLY A 101 -11.85 -8.67 2.98
CA GLY A 101 -10.42 -8.72 2.74
C GLY A 101 -9.80 -7.55 3.47
N PHE A 102 -8.59 -7.20 3.11
CA PHE A 102 -7.87 -6.12 3.77
C PHE A 102 -7.73 -4.94 2.83
N TYR A 103 -8.07 -3.76 3.31
CA TYR A 103 -8.01 -2.53 2.55
C TYR A 103 -7.04 -1.56 3.21
N THR A 104 -6.14 -1.00 2.42
CA THR A 104 -5.17 -0.01 2.87
C THR A 104 -5.33 1.26 2.05
N HIS A 105 -5.41 2.39 2.72
CA HIS A 105 -5.56 3.69 2.05
C HIS A 105 -4.41 4.59 2.50
N ILE A 106 -3.61 5.03 1.56
CA ILE A 106 -2.41 5.82 1.82
C ILE A 106 -2.52 7.15 1.09
N GLU A 107 -2.14 8.23 1.78
CA GLU A 107 -2.09 9.55 1.17
C GLU A 107 -0.73 10.16 1.40
N ILE A 108 -0.14 10.72 0.36
CA ILE A 108 1.16 11.37 0.42
C ILE A 108 0.99 12.77 -0.14
N PRO A 109 1.33 13.80 0.64
CA PRO A 109 1.14 15.17 0.17
C PRO A 109 2.06 15.48 -1.00
N LYS A 110 1.58 16.33 -1.89
CA LYS A 110 2.39 16.78 -3.02
C LYS A 110 3.33 17.87 -2.54
N ILE A 111 4.56 17.81 -3.06
CA ILE A 111 5.56 18.76 -2.64
C ILE A 111 5.21 20.17 -3.05
N GLY A 112 4.86 20.34 -4.31
CA GLY A 112 4.67 21.66 -4.83
C GLY A 112 3.44 22.37 -4.33
N GLY A 113 2.57 21.63 -3.69
CA GLY A 113 1.32 22.23 -3.25
C GLY A 113 1.47 23.19 -2.14
N ARG A 114 2.64 23.25 -1.50
CA ARG A 114 2.75 23.96 -0.45
C ARG A 114 3.36 25.17 -0.62
N HIS A 115 3.61 25.67 -1.22
CA HIS A 115 4.14 26.81 -1.18
C HIS A 115 3.56 27.81 -1.68
N ASP A 116 3.33 27.99 -1.49
CA ASP A 116 2.87 28.84 -1.87
C ASP A 116 2.91 29.65 -1.86
#